data_c05362b95b87daa897b61ea8816fda0f
#
_entry.id   c05362b95b87daa897b61ea8816fda0f
#
_cell.length_a   1.000
_cell.length_b   1.000
_cell.length_c   1.000
_cell.angle_alpha   90.00
_cell.angle_beta   90.00
_cell.angle_gamma   90.00
#
_symmetry.space_group_name_H-M   'P 1'
#
loop_
_entity.id
_entity.type
_entity.pdbx_description
1 polymer ?
#
loop_
_entity_poly.entity_id
_entity_poly.type
_entity_poly.pdbx_seq_one_letter_code
_entity_poly.pdbx_strand_id
1 'polypeptide(L)'
;MTELENDGTVSRVAVITGGASGIGLSVAQHLAAAGHRIAIFDLSGDEAHKVAEDLRSAGTEAMSAEVDVTDRAAIDTALGLVREAFGPVQILVTSAGIEAQLPFTEITAQGWERMLAVNLTGTFNAAQAVIPDMTAAGWGRIVTISSSSAQGGAPQRAHYVASKGGVIALTKALAYEYSPEGITVNTIPPSIIDTPMAQQGVKNGYIPAISDLAAMTPVRRAGLPDDVGAAAAFLCTEQAGFITGQSIGVNGGWYI
;
A
#
# COMPACT_ATOMS: atom_id res chain seq x y z
N MET A 1 25.85 -18.55 21.57
CA MET A 1 25.46 -17.89 20.31
C MET A 1 24.69 -18.95 19.54
N THR A 2 23.38 -18.98 19.71
CA THR A 2 22.47 -19.85 18.95
C THR A 2 22.36 -19.23 17.55
N GLU A 3 22.78 -20.00 16.54
CA GLU A 3 22.48 -19.71 15.14
C GLU A 3 20.96 -19.52 15.03
N LEU A 4 20.54 -18.35 14.58
CA LEU A 4 19.17 -18.15 14.13
C LEU A 4 19.03 -19.06 12.88
N GLU A 5 18.38 -20.19 13.08
CA GLU A 5 17.97 -21.06 11.99
C GLU A 5 17.21 -20.22 10.98
N ASN A 6 17.62 -20.32 9.73
CA ASN A 6 16.93 -19.75 8.57
C ASN A 6 15.50 -20.31 8.62
N ASP A 7 14.55 -19.49 9.03
CA ASP A 7 13.17 -19.87 9.39
C ASP A 7 12.35 -20.26 8.14
N GLY A 8 12.96 -20.79 7.10
CA GLY A 8 12.25 -21.40 5.97
C GLY A 8 11.26 -20.48 5.25
N THR A 9 11.45 -19.16 5.33
CA THR A 9 10.57 -18.19 4.67
C THR A 9 10.57 -18.45 3.17
N VAL A 10 9.44 -18.89 2.64
CA VAL A 10 9.29 -19.13 1.21
C VAL A 10 9.37 -17.80 0.48
N SER A 11 10.37 -17.64 -0.41
CA SER A 11 10.48 -16.44 -1.25
C SER A 11 9.27 -16.34 -2.18
N ARG A 12 8.57 -15.23 -2.13
CA ARG A 12 7.36 -14.95 -2.91
C ARG A 12 7.54 -13.72 -3.79
N VAL A 13 6.70 -13.59 -4.81
CA VAL A 13 6.68 -12.40 -5.68
C VAL A 13 5.73 -11.37 -5.09
N ALA A 14 6.25 -10.19 -4.79
CA ALA A 14 5.51 -9.07 -4.23
C ALA A 14 5.45 -7.91 -5.23
N VAL A 15 4.25 -7.41 -5.50
CA VAL A 15 4.00 -6.20 -6.28
C VAL A 15 3.56 -5.09 -5.34
N ILE A 16 4.19 -3.93 -5.44
CA ILE A 16 3.88 -2.75 -4.65
C ILE A 16 3.53 -1.59 -5.59
N THR A 17 2.26 -1.14 -5.58
CA THR A 17 1.88 0.07 -6.30
C THR A 17 2.18 1.32 -5.48
N GLY A 18 2.67 2.39 -6.11
CA GLY A 18 3.16 3.57 -5.39
C GLY A 18 4.43 3.26 -4.60
N GLY A 19 5.24 2.33 -5.11
CA GLY A 19 6.40 1.79 -4.40
C GLY A 19 7.68 2.62 -4.50
N ALA A 20 7.67 3.72 -5.27
CA ALA A 20 8.85 4.56 -5.46
C ALA A 20 9.13 5.52 -4.29
N SER A 21 8.18 5.72 -3.37
CA SER A 21 8.36 6.66 -2.27
C SER A 21 7.52 6.32 -1.03
N GLY A 22 7.79 7.02 0.07
CA GLY A 22 6.96 7.02 1.27
C GLY A 22 6.66 5.62 1.81
N ILE A 23 5.38 5.35 2.08
CA ILE A 23 4.92 4.07 2.65
C ILE A 23 5.22 2.90 1.71
N GLY A 24 4.95 3.06 0.40
CA GLY A 24 5.19 1.98 -0.58
C GLY A 24 6.65 1.57 -0.66
N LEU A 25 7.57 2.53 -0.64
CA LEU A 25 9.01 2.27 -0.59
C LEU A 25 9.40 1.49 0.67
N SER A 26 8.93 1.93 1.83
CA SER A 26 9.22 1.22 3.08
C SER A 26 8.67 -0.21 3.07
N VAL A 27 7.45 -0.41 2.56
CA VAL A 27 6.89 -1.76 2.38
C VAL A 27 7.78 -2.62 1.49
N ALA A 28 8.26 -2.08 0.36
CA ALA A 28 9.15 -2.78 -0.54
C ALA A 28 10.45 -3.21 0.15
N GLN A 29 11.04 -2.31 0.95
CA GLN A 29 12.25 -2.59 1.73
C GLN A 29 12.03 -3.68 2.78
N HIS A 30 10.92 -3.64 3.52
CA HIS A 30 10.60 -4.67 4.51
C HIS A 30 10.35 -6.04 3.88
N LEU A 31 9.63 -6.10 2.76
CA LEU A 31 9.39 -7.35 2.04
C LEU A 31 10.68 -7.89 1.38
N ALA A 32 11.55 -7.01 0.89
CA ALA A 32 12.87 -7.37 0.40
C ALA A 32 13.74 -7.99 1.52
N ALA A 33 13.77 -7.36 2.70
CA ALA A 33 14.48 -7.87 3.87
C ALA A 33 13.93 -9.22 4.36
N ALA A 34 12.64 -9.50 4.11
CA ALA A 34 12.03 -10.81 4.35
C ALA A 34 12.34 -11.86 3.28
N GLY A 35 13.16 -11.54 2.26
CA GLY A 35 13.59 -12.48 1.23
C GLY A 35 12.63 -12.64 0.05
N HIS A 36 11.70 -11.71 -0.14
CA HIS A 36 10.77 -11.71 -1.27
C HIS A 36 11.37 -11.04 -2.51
N ARG A 37 10.90 -11.46 -3.70
CA ARG A 37 11.18 -10.80 -4.98
C ARG A 37 10.24 -9.61 -5.16
N ILE A 38 10.77 -8.45 -5.54
CA ILE A 38 10.05 -7.18 -5.46
C ILE A 38 9.81 -6.60 -6.86
N ALA A 39 8.55 -6.26 -7.16
CA ALA A 39 8.18 -5.47 -8.33
C ALA A 39 7.57 -4.14 -7.89
N ILE A 40 8.23 -3.05 -8.27
CA ILE A 40 7.81 -1.67 -7.97
C ILE A 40 7.00 -1.13 -9.14
N PHE A 41 5.72 -0.81 -8.89
CA PHE A 41 4.85 -0.13 -9.85
C PHE A 41 4.61 1.29 -9.37
N ASP A 42 4.99 2.26 -10.18
CA ASP A 42 4.81 3.68 -9.85
C ASP A 42 4.58 4.50 -11.12
N LEU A 43 3.91 5.63 -11.00
CA LEU A 43 3.74 6.58 -12.10
C LEU A 43 5.08 7.25 -12.48
N SER A 44 5.99 7.39 -11.50
CA SER A 44 7.34 7.88 -11.71
C SER A 44 8.27 6.72 -12.04
N GLY A 45 8.42 6.41 -13.33
CA GLY A 45 9.25 5.30 -13.82
C GLY A 45 10.71 5.41 -13.39
N ASP A 46 11.29 6.61 -13.45
CA ASP A 46 12.68 6.86 -13.07
C ASP A 46 12.94 6.59 -11.57
N GLU A 47 12.04 7.07 -10.70
CA GLU A 47 12.16 6.83 -9.26
C GLU A 47 11.94 5.35 -8.91
N ALA A 48 10.97 4.70 -9.57
CA ALA A 48 10.74 3.27 -9.41
C ALA A 48 11.97 2.45 -9.85
N HIS A 49 12.61 2.84 -10.96
CA HIS A 49 13.82 2.19 -11.46
C HIS A 49 14.96 2.31 -10.45
N LYS A 50 15.19 3.50 -9.91
CA LYS A 50 16.21 3.74 -8.88
C LYS A 50 15.97 2.87 -7.64
N VAL A 51 14.74 2.79 -7.15
CA VAL A 51 14.41 1.92 -6.01
C VAL A 51 14.72 0.46 -6.31
N ALA A 52 14.36 -0.03 -7.50
CA ALA A 52 14.66 -1.39 -7.90
C ALA A 52 16.18 -1.64 -8.01
N GLU A 53 16.97 -0.66 -8.47
CA GLU A 53 18.46 -0.75 -8.48
C GLU A 53 19.03 -0.79 -7.07
N ASP A 54 18.55 0.05 -6.17
CA ASP A 54 18.98 0.07 -4.76
C ASP A 54 18.71 -1.29 -4.10
N LEU A 55 17.52 -1.88 -4.33
CA LEU A 55 17.16 -3.22 -3.82
C LEU A 55 18.05 -4.31 -4.42
N ARG A 56 18.35 -4.27 -5.74
CA ARG A 56 19.27 -5.22 -6.38
C ARG A 56 20.68 -5.09 -5.82
N SER A 57 21.14 -3.88 -5.59
CA SER A 57 22.46 -3.62 -4.99
C SER A 57 22.58 -4.16 -3.57
N ALA A 58 21.45 -4.25 -2.86
CA ALA A 58 21.35 -4.89 -1.54
C ALA A 58 21.15 -6.43 -1.62
N GLY A 59 21.13 -7.02 -2.82
CA GLY A 59 21.03 -8.47 -3.01
C GLY A 59 19.61 -9.01 -3.22
N THR A 60 18.61 -8.15 -3.37
CA THR A 60 17.22 -8.55 -3.61
C THR A 60 16.94 -8.66 -5.12
N GLU A 61 16.24 -9.71 -5.55
CA GLU A 61 15.69 -9.74 -6.90
C GLU A 61 14.57 -8.69 -7.00
N ALA A 62 14.78 -7.63 -7.79
CA ALA A 62 13.85 -6.53 -7.92
C ALA A 62 13.72 -6.02 -9.35
N MET A 63 12.53 -5.57 -9.70
CA MET A 63 12.23 -4.90 -10.97
C MET A 63 11.27 -3.73 -10.76
N SER A 64 11.13 -2.90 -11.77
CA SER A 64 10.20 -1.78 -11.76
C SER A 64 9.47 -1.66 -13.08
N ALA A 65 8.30 -1.05 -13.04
CA ALA A 65 7.55 -0.63 -14.22
C ALA A 65 6.88 0.73 -13.96
N GLU A 66 6.87 1.59 -14.98
CA GLU A 66 6.04 2.79 -14.99
C GLU A 66 4.58 2.38 -15.22
N VAL A 67 3.72 2.66 -14.24
CA VAL A 67 2.31 2.22 -14.25
C VAL A 67 1.42 3.32 -13.69
N ASP A 68 0.48 3.81 -14.50
CA ASP A 68 -0.70 4.50 -13.96
C ASP A 68 -1.72 3.44 -13.51
N VAL A 69 -2.00 3.38 -12.22
CA VAL A 69 -2.94 2.40 -11.64
C VAL A 69 -4.38 2.59 -12.15
N THR A 70 -4.69 3.72 -12.77
CA THR A 70 -6.00 3.95 -13.40
C THR A 70 -6.12 3.26 -14.76
N ASP A 71 -4.99 2.90 -15.39
CA ASP A 71 -4.93 2.16 -16.64
C ASP A 71 -4.76 0.65 -16.37
N ARG A 72 -5.84 -0.09 -16.51
CA ARG A 72 -5.84 -1.54 -16.33
C ARG A 72 -4.92 -2.25 -17.32
N ALA A 73 -4.83 -1.79 -18.55
CA ALA A 73 -3.99 -2.43 -19.56
C ALA A 73 -2.49 -2.23 -19.25
N ALA A 74 -2.11 -1.09 -18.69
CA ALA A 74 -0.75 -0.86 -18.20
C ALA A 74 -0.41 -1.82 -17.04
N ILE A 75 -1.33 -2.02 -16.10
CA ILE A 75 -1.15 -3.00 -15.02
C ILE A 75 -0.97 -4.42 -15.57
N ASP A 76 -1.86 -4.86 -16.49
CA ASP A 76 -1.80 -6.20 -17.06
C ASP A 76 -0.48 -6.44 -17.82
N THR A 77 -0.01 -5.43 -18.56
CA THR A 77 1.29 -5.47 -19.26
C THR A 77 2.45 -5.62 -18.28
N ALA A 78 2.49 -4.78 -17.26
CA ALA A 78 3.56 -4.82 -16.24
C ALA A 78 3.56 -6.15 -15.46
N LEU A 79 2.38 -6.67 -15.11
CA LEU A 79 2.25 -7.99 -14.48
C LEU A 79 2.71 -9.13 -15.40
N GLY A 80 2.53 -9.00 -16.71
CA GLY A 80 3.08 -9.95 -17.68
C GLY A 80 4.60 -10.06 -17.56
N LEU A 81 5.30 -8.92 -17.48
CA LEU A 81 6.76 -8.87 -17.27
C LEU A 81 7.18 -9.45 -15.91
N VAL A 82 6.41 -9.17 -14.85
CA VAL A 82 6.68 -9.74 -13.52
C VAL A 82 6.55 -11.27 -13.55
N ARG A 83 5.49 -11.79 -14.17
CA ARG A 83 5.27 -13.24 -14.28
C ARG A 83 6.34 -13.94 -15.09
N GLU A 84 6.84 -13.29 -16.15
CA GLU A 84 7.95 -13.81 -16.96
C GLU A 84 9.26 -13.85 -16.16
N ALA A 85 9.57 -12.78 -15.42
CA ALA A 85 10.83 -12.66 -14.69
C ALA A 85 10.84 -13.46 -13.38
N PHE A 86 9.74 -13.42 -12.62
CA PHE A 86 9.71 -13.89 -11.22
C PHE A 86 8.68 -15.00 -10.98
N GLY A 87 7.76 -15.23 -11.90
CA GLY A 87 6.62 -16.13 -11.71
C GLY A 87 5.38 -15.45 -11.15
N PRO A 88 4.39 -16.23 -10.68
CA PRO A 88 3.09 -15.73 -10.26
C PRO A 88 3.18 -14.81 -9.04
N VAL A 89 2.35 -13.77 -9.03
CA VAL A 89 2.28 -12.78 -7.95
C VAL A 89 1.51 -13.36 -6.77
N GLN A 90 2.11 -13.33 -5.60
CA GLN A 90 1.52 -13.88 -4.38
C GLN A 90 1.31 -12.84 -3.27
N ILE A 91 1.98 -11.68 -3.36
CA ILE A 91 1.81 -10.56 -2.44
C ILE A 91 1.50 -9.31 -3.26
N LEU A 92 0.44 -8.58 -2.85
CA LEU A 92 0.11 -7.27 -3.40
C LEU A 92 -0.02 -6.26 -2.28
N VAL A 93 0.68 -5.14 -2.41
CA VAL A 93 0.44 -3.98 -1.54
C VAL A 93 0.04 -2.77 -2.40
N THR A 94 -1.18 -2.25 -2.19
CA THR A 94 -1.66 -1.08 -2.92
C THR A 94 -1.44 0.18 -2.09
N SER A 95 -0.36 0.90 -2.41
CA SER A 95 0.02 2.16 -1.74
C SER A 95 -0.08 3.38 -2.66
N ALA A 96 -0.27 3.19 -3.97
CA ALA A 96 -0.52 4.30 -4.89
C ALA A 96 -1.74 5.12 -4.44
N GLY A 97 -1.59 6.43 -4.40
CA GLY A 97 -2.68 7.32 -4.00
C GLY A 97 -2.35 8.78 -4.14
N ILE A 98 -3.39 9.58 -4.20
CA ILE A 98 -3.31 11.05 -4.21
C ILE A 98 -4.17 11.62 -3.10
N GLU A 99 -3.86 12.85 -2.71
CA GLU A 99 -4.60 13.63 -1.71
C GLU A 99 -4.85 15.04 -2.24
N ALA A 100 -5.99 15.60 -1.87
CA ALA A 100 -6.30 17.01 -2.08
C ALA A 100 -7.22 17.51 -0.97
N GLN A 101 -7.11 18.80 -0.65
CA GLN A 101 -7.94 19.46 0.35
C GLN A 101 -8.70 20.62 -0.31
N LEU A 102 -10.02 20.49 -0.34
CA LEU A 102 -10.95 21.48 -0.92
C LEU A 102 -12.25 21.49 -0.11
N PRO A 103 -12.87 22.66 0.11
CA PRO A 103 -14.23 22.74 0.60
C PRO A 103 -15.17 21.84 -0.24
N PHE A 104 -16.12 21.18 0.42
CA PHE A 104 -17.00 20.21 -0.27
C PHE A 104 -17.69 20.82 -1.51
N THR A 105 -18.11 22.07 -1.41
CA THR A 105 -18.80 22.79 -2.50
C THR A 105 -17.89 23.18 -3.66
N GLU A 106 -16.57 23.08 -3.49
CA GLU A 106 -15.58 23.41 -4.51
C GLU A 106 -14.98 22.16 -5.18
N ILE A 107 -15.34 20.97 -4.70
CA ILE A 107 -14.91 19.72 -5.34
C ILE A 107 -15.62 19.60 -6.69
N THR A 108 -14.86 19.68 -7.76
CA THR A 108 -15.38 19.49 -9.11
C THR A 108 -15.68 18.02 -9.40
N ALA A 109 -16.56 17.72 -10.34
CA ALA A 109 -16.81 16.36 -10.80
C ALA A 109 -15.50 15.68 -11.26
N GLN A 110 -14.66 16.37 -12.02
CA GLN A 110 -13.37 15.86 -12.47
C GLN A 110 -12.41 15.56 -11.28
N GLY A 111 -12.34 16.44 -10.28
CA GLY A 111 -11.52 16.23 -9.09
C GLY A 111 -12.01 15.03 -8.26
N TRP A 112 -13.33 14.88 -8.15
CA TRP A 112 -13.96 13.70 -7.54
C TRP A 112 -13.60 12.41 -8.28
N GLU A 113 -13.82 12.37 -9.58
CA GLU A 113 -13.53 11.22 -10.43
C GLU A 113 -12.05 10.83 -10.39
N ARG A 114 -11.13 11.80 -10.49
CA ARG A 114 -9.68 11.56 -10.40
C ARG A 114 -9.29 10.95 -9.06
N MET A 115 -9.87 11.45 -7.95
CA MET A 115 -9.59 10.92 -6.61
C MET A 115 -10.04 9.47 -6.48
N LEU A 116 -11.24 9.14 -6.93
CA LEU A 116 -11.75 7.76 -6.94
C LEU A 116 -10.97 6.87 -7.90
N ALA A 117 -10.65 7.36 -9.10
CA ALA A 117 -9.92 6.61 -10.10
C ALA A 117 -8.56 6.14 -9.57
N VAL A 118 -7.78 7.02 -8.95
CA VAL A 118 -6.46 6.64 -8.42
C VAL A 118 -6.59 5.79 -7.16
N ASN A 119 -7.30 6.30 -6.14
CA ASN A 119 -7.24 5.70 -4.81
C ASN A 119 -8.06 4.41 -4.69
N LEU A 120 -9.21 4.33 -5.37
CA LEU A 120 -10.14 3.20 -5.24
C LEU A 120 -10.11 2.29 -6.47
N THR A 121 -10.33 2.85 -7.67
CA THR A 121 -10.34 2.05 -8.90
C THR A 121 -8.95 1.46 -9.17
N GLY A 122 -7.86 2.21 -8.92
CA GLY A 122 -6.49 1.70 -9.03
C GLY A 122 -6.23 0.52 -8.09
N THR A 123 -6.72 0.60 -6.83
CA THR A 123 -6.66 -0.52 -5.89
C THR A 123 -7.44 -1.74 -6.40
N PHE A 124 -8.65 -1.52 -6.92
CA PHE A 124 -9.46 -2.57 -7.53
C PHE A 124 -8.77 -3.21 -8.74
N ASN A 125 -8.23 -2.40 -9.65
CA ASN A 125 -7.54 -2.89 -10.85
C ASN A 125 -6.36 -3.79 -10.49
N ALA A 126 -5.52 -3.36 -9.55
CA ALA A 126 -4.36 -4.13 -9.13
C ALA A 126 -4.76 -5.44 -8.44
N ALA A 127 -5.73 -5.39 -7.52
CA ALA A 127 -6.21 -6.57 -6.82
C ALA A 127 -6.83 -7.60 -7.79
N GLN A 128 -7.71 -7.15 -8.68
CA GLN A 128 -8.37 -8.04 -9.65
C GLN A 128 -7.35 -8.72 -10.59
N ALA A 129 -6.25 -8.03 -10.92
CA ALA A 129 -5.26 -8.55 -11.86
C ALA A 129 -4.35 -9.64 -11.25
N VAL A 130 -4.17 -9.68 -9.92
CA VAL A 130 -3.29 -10.66 -9.24
C VAL A 130 -4.05 -11.81 -8.58
N ILE A 131 -5.33 -11.66 -8.28
CA ILE A 131 -6.14 -12.71 -7.64
C ILE A 131 -6.06 -14.06 -8.37
N PRO A 132 -6.09 -14.14 -9.72
CA PRO A 132 -5.96 -15.42 -10.41
C PRO A 132 -4.66 -16.17 -10.09
N ASP A 133 -3.53 -15.46 -9.94
CA ASP A 133 -2.25 -16.08 -9.56
C ASP A 133 -2.32 -16.64 -8.13
N MET A 134 -2.89 -15.88 -7.21
CA MET A 134 -3.05 -16.26 -5.81
C MET A 134 -3.99 -17.44 -5.63
N THR A 135 -5.14 -17.44 -6.33
CA THR A 135 -6.10 -18.56 -6.33
C THR A 135 -5.46 -19.84 -6.88
N ALA A 136 -4.72 -19.74 -8.00
CA ALA A 136 -4.02 -20.89 -8.56
C ALA A 136 -2.94 -21.45 -7.62
N ALA A 137 -2.34 -20.60 -6.79
CA ALA A 137 -1.34 -21.00 -5.79
C ALA A 137 -1.99 -21.50 -4.48
N GLY A 138 -3.29 -21.31 -4.26
CA GLY A 138 -3.95 -21.57 -2.98
C GLY A 138 -3.39 -20.71 -1.83
N TRP A 139 -2.76 -19.58 -2.15
CA TRP A 139 -2.12 -18.69 -1.19
C TRP A 139 -1.99 -17.27 -1.76
N GLY A 140 -2.34 -16.28 -0.97
CA GLY A 140 -2.16 -14.88 -1.33
C GLY A 140 -2.23 -13.95 -0.13
N ARG A 141 -1.58 -12.78 -0.26
CA ARG A 141 -1.64 -11.69 0.71
C ARG A 141 -1.88 -10.37 -0.02
N ILE A 142 -2.97 -9.72 0.32
CA ILE A 142 -3.28 -8.38 -0.19
C ILE A 142 -3.34 -7.42 1.00
N VAL A 143 -2.51 -6.39 0.97
CA VAL A 143 -2.53 -5.31 1.96
C VAL A 143 -2.84 -4.00 1.23
N THR A 144 -3.92 -3.34 1.60
CA THR A 144 -4.31 -2.04 1.04
C THR A 144 -3.95 -0.92 2.01
N ILE A 145 -3.51 0.23 1.50
CA ILE A 145 -3.26 1.41 2.33
C ILE A 145 -4.47 2.34 2.23
N SER A 146 -5.27 2.37 3.30
CA SER A 146 -6.40 3.29 3.45
C SER A 146 -5.98 4.58 4.18
N SER A 147 -6.76 5.07 5.10
CA SER A 147 -6.45 6.24 5.94
C SER A 147 -7.32 6.26 7.19
N SER A 148 -6.80 6.72 8.32
CA SER A 148 -7.59 7.01 9.52
C SER A 148 -8.66 8.08 9.26
N SER A 149 -8.46 8.97 8.29
CA SER A 149 -9.48 9.92 7.84
C SER A 149 -10.75 9.23 7.31
N ALA A 150 -10.66 8.02 6.80
CA ALA A 150 -11.81 7.24 6.36
C ALA A 150 -12.60 6.64 7.54
N GLN A 151 -12.01 6.56 8.72
CA GLN A 151 -12.64 6.06 9.95
C GLN A 151 -13.29 7.19 10.76
N GLY A 152 -12.59 8.33 10.90
CA GLY A 152 -13.05 9.46 11.72
C GLY A 152 -13.63 10.65 10.95
N GLY A 153 -13.49 10.66 9.62
CA GLY A 153 -13.74 11.84 8.80
C GLY A 153 -12.58 12.84 8.83
N ALA A 154 -12.59 13.76 7.88
CA ALA A 154 -11.64 14.88 7.84
C ALA A 154 -12.28 16.06 7.08
N PRO A 155 -12.19 17.30 7.59
CA PRO A 155 -12.74 18.46 6.92
C PRO A 155 -12.03 18.69 5.58
N GLN A 156 -12.76 19.20 4.60
CA GLN A 156 -12.26 19.56 3.27
C GLN A 156 -11.63 18.40 2.47
N ARG A 157 -11.93 17.15 2.82
CA ARG A 157 -11.38 15.93 2.20
C ARG A 157 -12.45 14.92 1.80
N ALA A 158 -13.69 15.37 1.52
CA ALA A 158 -14.80 14.45 1.30
C ALA A 158 -14.53 13.40 0.21
N HIS A 159 -13.94 13.78 -0.92
CA HIS A 159 -13.57 12.87 -2.01
C HIS A 159 -12.46 11.87 -1.59
N TYR A 160 -11.46 12.34 -0.83
CA TYR A 160 -10.40 11.48 -0.30
C TYR A 160 -10.96 10.49 0.73
N VAL A 161 -11.74 10.97 1.70
CA VAL A 161 -12.41 10.15 2.71
C VAL A 161 -13.30 9.08 2.05
N ALA A 162 -14.10 9.47 1.05
CA ALA A 162 -14.93 8.55 0.30
C ALA A 162 -14.09 7.48 -0.42
N SER A 163 -13.01 7.87 -1.09
CA SER A 163 -12.12 6.92 -1.79
C SER A 163 -11.47 5.92 -0.82
N LYS A 164 -10.93 6.39 0.31
CA LYS A 164 -10.28 5.53 1.31
C LYS A 164 -11.29 4.71 2.13
N GLY A 165 -12.51 5.21 2.31
CA GLY A 165 -13.63 4.43 2.85
C GLY A 165 -14.05 3.30 1.91
N GLY A 166 -14.07 3.56 0.61
CA GLY A 166 -14.28 2.56 -0.43
C GLY A 166 -13.21 1.45 -0.39
N VAL A 167 -11.93 1.81 -0.17
CA VAL A 167 -10.83 0.83 -0.01
C VAL A 167 -11.07 -0.08 1.19
N ILE A 168 -11.52 0.47 2.34
CA ILE A 168 -11.85 -0.34 3.53
C ILE A 168 -12.99 -1.32 3.22
N ALA A 169 -14.04 -0.86 2.52
CA ALA A 169 -15.15 -1.70 2.15
C ALA A 169 -14.76 -2.78 1.13
N LEU A 170 -13.98 -2.43 0.11
CA LEU A 170 -13.44 -3.35 -0.88
C LEU A 170 -12.58 -4.45 -0.22
N THR A 171 -11.70 -4.08 0.72
CA THR A 171 -10.89 -5.01 1.51
C THR A 171 -11.75 -6.09 2.18
N LYS A 172 -12.85 -5.69 2.82
CA LYS A 172 -13.76 -6.63 3.49
C LYS A 172 -14.46 -7.55 2.51
N ALA A 173 -14.91 -7.01 1.36
CA ALA A 173 -15.56 -7.80 0.33
C ALA A 173 -14.63 -8.87 -0.24
N LEU A 174 -13.40 -8.48 -0.62
CA LEU A 174 -12.39 -9.40 -1.13
C LEU A 174 -11.97 -10.44 -0.09
N ALA A 175 -11.80 -10.04 1.16
CA ALA A 175 -11.50 -10.97 2.25
C ALA A 175 -12.58 -12.03 2.39
N TYR A 176 -13.84 -11.63 2.38
CA TYR A 176 -14.96 -12.58 2.53
C TYR A 176 -15.06 -13.54 1.34
N GLU A 177 -14.79 -13.05 0.13
CA GLU A 177 -14.89 -13.83 -1.11
C GLU A 177 -13.71 -14.80 -1.28
N TYR A 178 -12.47 -14.37 -1.00
CA TYR A 178 -11.26 -15.11 -1.36
C TYR A 178 -10.54 -15.79 -0.19
N SER A 179 -10.98 -15.63 1.07
CA SER A 179 -10.38 -16.36 2.19
C SER A 179 -10.49 -17.89 2.06
N PRO A 180 -11.56 -18.47 1.49
CA PRO A 180 -11.63 -19.92 1.22
C PRO A 180 -10.54 -20.41 0.25
N GLU A 181 -9.99 -19.53 -0.59
CA GLU A 181 -8.91 -19.79 -1.54
C GLU A 181 -7.51 -19.62 -0.93
N GLY A 182 -7.40 -19.40 0.39
CA GLY A 182 -6.13 -19.18 1.09
C GLY A 182 -5.57 -17.76 0.97
N ILE A 183 -6.39 -16.80 0.52
CA ILE A 183 -5.99 -15.40 0.33
C ILE A 183 -6.49 -14.55 1.49
N THR A 184 -5.58 -13.86 2.20
CA THR A 184 -5.98 -12.85 3.19
C THR A 184 -5.92 -11.46 2.59
N VAL A 185 -6.89 -10.62 2.92
CA VAL A 185 -6.98 -9.24 2.45
C VAL A 185 -7.21 -8.33 3.65
N ASN A 186 -6.27 -7.43 3.91
CA ASN A 186 -6.32 -6.51 5.05
C ASN A 186 -6.03 -5.09 4.60
N THR A 187 -6.47 -4.11 5.39
CA THR A 187 -6.15 -2.71 5.14
C THR A 187 -5.43 -2.09 6.34
N ILE A 188 -4.46 -1.25 6.05
CA ILE A 188 -3.81 -0.41 7.05
C ILE A 188 -4.31 1.02 6.84
N PRO A 189 -5.03 1.63 7.81
CA PRO A 189 -5.35 3.05 7.85
C PRO A 189 -4.30 3.83 8.66
N PRO A 190 -3.25 4.38 8.01
CA PRO A 190 -2.30 5.23 8.72
C PRO A 190 -2.95 6.57 9.14
N SER A 191 -2.39 7.21 10.15
CA SER A 191 -2.69 8.61 10.48
C SER A 191 -1.64 9.53 9.87
N ILE A 192 -0.93 10.28 10.70
CA ILE A 192 0.09 11.22 10.29
C ILE A 192 1.42 10.48 10.16
N ILE A 193 1.80 10.19 8.94
CA ILE A 193 3.08 9.57 8.59
C ILE A 193 3.93 10.61 7.86
N ASP A 194 5.17 10.78 8.29
CA ASP A 194 6.13 11.69 7.65
C ASP A 194 6.56 11.12 6.29
N THR A 195 5.90 11.58 5.26
CA THR A 195 6.08 11.16 3.87
C THR A 195 6.23 12.37 2.95
N PRO A 196 6.75 12.21 1.72
CA PRO A 196 6.75 13.28 0.73
C PRO A 196 5.37 13.90 0.51
N MET A 197 4.30 13.08 0.51
CA MET A 197 2.91 13.56 0.39
C MET A 197 2.52 14.46 1.58
N ALA A 198 2.81 14.04 2.81
CA ALA A 198 2.51 14.84 4.00
C ALA A 198 3.32 16.15 4.02
N GLN A 199 4.61 16.10 3.68
CA GLN A 199 5.48 17.28 3.58
C GLN A 199 4.97 18.25 2.51
N GLN A 200 4.48 17.75 1.37
CA GLN A 200 3.85 18.59 0.36
C GLN A 200 2.56 19.22 0.87
N GLY A 201 1.76 18.48 1.66
CA GLY A 201 0.56 19.00 2.31
C GLY A 201 0.87 20.16 3.27
N VAL A 202 1.96 20.07 4.05
CA VAL A 202 2.45 21.17 4.89
C VAL A 202 2.88 22.38 4.05
N LYS A 203 3.67 22.15 2.98
CA LYS A 203 4.11 23.24 2.07
C LYS A 203 2.93 23.97 1.42
N ASN A 204 1.88 23.25 1.09
CA ASN A 204 0.67 23.81 0.48
C ASN A 204 -0.26 24.47 1.52
N GLY A 205 0.06 24.41 2.82
CA GLY A 205 -0.80 24.94 3.88
C GLY A 205 -2.07 24.10 4.14
N TYR A 206 -2.13 22.88 3.65
CA TYR A 206 -3.29 21.98 3.83
C TYR A 206 -3.33 21.35 5.22
N ILE A 207 -2.18 21.10 5.80
CA ILE A 207 -2.04 20.53 7.15
C ILE A 207 -1.02 21.35 7.96
N PRO A 208 -1.16 21.41 9.29
CA PRO A 208 -0.16 21.99 10.19
C PRO A 208 1.21 21.31 10.03
N ALA A 209 2.24 21.90 10.63
CA ALA A 209 3.55 21.27 10.68
C ALA A 209 3.46 19.87 11.27
N ILE A 210 4.23 18.93 10.72
CA ILE A 210 4.22 17.51 11.18
C ILE A 210 4.54 17.42 12.67
N SER A 211 5.43 18.30 13.17
CA SER A 211 5.77 18.39 14.61
C SER A 211 4.57 18.72 15.49
N ASP A 212 3.69 19.62 15.03
CA ASP A 212 2.50 20.02 15.79
C ASP A 212 1.49 18.89 15.85
N LEU A 213 1.29 18.20 14.73
CA LEU A 213 0.43 17.02 14.64
C LEU A 213 0.99 15.85 15.48
N ALA A 214 2.31 15.68 15.49
CA ALA A 214 3.00 14.70 16.32
C ALA A 214 2.72 14.90 17.82
N ALA A 215 2.71 16.16 18.28
CA ALA A 215 2.41 16.51 19.66
C ALA A 215 0.97 16.14 20.09
N MET A 216 0.05 16.06 19.12
CA MET A 216 -1.36 15.66 19.35
C MET A 216 -1.54 14.12 19.32
N THR A 217 -0.62 13.40 18.72
CA THR A 217 -0.69 11.93 18.66
C THR A 217 -0.46 11.33 20.04
N PRO A 218 -1.25 10.35 20.51
CA PRO A 218 -1.04 9.72 21.83
C PRO A 218 0.38 9.22 22.06
N VAL A 219 1.04 8.63 21.06
CA VAL A 219 2.45 8.19 21.13
C VAL A 219 3.47 9.34 21.06
N ARG A 220 3.01 10.60 20.91
CA ARG A 220 3.82 11.83 20.92
C ARG A 220 4.91 11.92 19.86
N ARG A 221 4.71 11.24 18.74
CA ARG A 221 5.55 11.37 17.53
C ARG A 221 4.71 11.21 16.28
N ALA A 222 5.19 11.72 15.16
CA ALA A 222 4.70 11.32 13.86
C ALA A 222 5.06 9.85 13.60
N GLY A 223 4.24 9.16 12.84
CA GLY A 223 4.61 7.88 12.28
C GLY A 223 5.67 8.06 11.19
N LEU A 224 6.49 7.05 11.01
CA LEU A 224 7.43 6.93 9.91
C LEU A 224 6.86 5.94 8.89
N PRO A 225 7.26 6.02 7.61
CA PRO A 225 6.94 4.98 6.63
C PRO A 225 7.24 3.57 7.14
N ASP A 226 8.30 3.44 7.92
CA ASP A 226 8.77 2.19 8.52
C ASP A 226 7.78 1.57 9.52
N ASP A 227 7.06 2.39 10.28
CA ASP A 227 5.99 1.89 11.16
C ASP A 227 4.89 1.17 10.35
N VAL A 228 4.60 1.66 9.15
CA VAL A 228 3.59 1.07 8.25
C VAL A 228 4.18 -0.11 7.47
N GLY A 229 5.44 0.01 7.01
CA GLY A 229 6.17 -1.02 6.28
C GLY A 229 6.27 -2.32 7.08
N ALA A 230 6.66 -2.22 8.36
CA ALA A 230 6.76 -3.36 9.26
C ALA A 230 5.41 -4.07 9.46
N ALA A 231 4.34 -3.31 9.67
CA ALA A 231 2.99 -3.86 9.83
C ALA A 231 2.50 -4.56 8.54
N ALA A 232 2.75 -3.95 7.37
CA ALA A 232 2.39 -4.53 6.08
C ALA A 232 3.16 -5.83 5.82
N ALA A 233 4.47 -5.86 6.09
CA ALA A 233 5.28 -7.05 5.96
C ALA A 233 4.80 -8.18 6.87
N PHE A 234 4.46 -7.88 8.13
CA PHE A 234 3.86 -8.88 9.03
C PHE A 234 2.58 -9.47 8.46
N LEU A 235 1.67 -8.64 7.93
CA LEU A 235 0.42 -9.13 7.33
C LEU A 235 0.64 -10.00 6.08
N CYS A 236 1.83 -9.95 5.48
CA CYS A 236 2.23 -10.79 4.35
C CYS A 236 2.88 -12.12 4.76
N THR A 237 3.04 -12.41 6.05
CA THR A 237 3.64 -13.66 6.56
C THR A 237 2.63 -14.82 6.62
N GLU A 238 3.15 -16.03 6.86
CA GLU A 238 2.33 -17.21 7.19
C GLU A 238 1.63 -17.04 8.54
N GLN A 239 2.30 -16.43 9.51
CA GLN A 239 1.80 -16.21 10.88
C GLN A 239 0.55 -15.32 10.91
N ALA A 240 0.40 -14.43 9.92
CA ALA A 240 -0.78 -13.59 9.77
C ALA A 240 -1.96 -14.30 9.05
N GLY A 241 -1.86 -15.60 8.77
CA GLY A 241 -2.84 -16.35 7.98
C GLY A 241 -4.27 -16.41 8.55
N PHE A 242 -4.46 -16.06 9.84
CA PHE A 242 -5.79 -15.96 10.46
C PHE A 242 -6.30 -14.52 10.58
N ILE A 243 -5.56 -13.53 10.01
CA ILE A 243 -5.94 -12.12 9.98
C ILE A 243 -6.43 -11.79 8.57
N THR A 244 -7.74 -11.60 8.39
CA THR A 244 -8.33 -11.22 7.10
C THR A 244 -9.55 -10.33 7.31
N GLY A 245 -9.81 -9.42 6.36
CA GLY A 245 -10.90 -8.45 6.42
C GLY A 245 -10.72 -7.35 7.46
N GLN A 246 -9.53 -7.24 8.07
CA GLN A 246 -9.28 -6.33 9.17
C GLN A 246 -8.76 -4.98 8.71
N SER A 247 -9.09 -3.96 9.51
CA SER A 247 -8.56 -2.61 9.40
C SER A 247 -7.57 -2.41 10.55
N ILE A 248 -6.28 -2.60 10.27
CA ILE A 248 -5.21 -2.57 11.29
C ILE A 248 -4.66 -1.15 11.38
N GLY A 249 -5.02 -0.42 12.42
CA GLY A 249 -4.60 0.96 12.62
C GLY A 249 -3.10 1.08 12.93
N VAL A 250 -2.34 1.71 12.04
CA VAL A 250 -0.96 2.17 12.30
C VAL A 250 -1.01 3.68 12.39
N ASN A 251 -1.50 4.18 13.52
CA ASN A 251 -1.95 5.55 13.67
C ASN A 251 -1.50 6.23 14.98
N GLY A 252 -0.62 5.59 15.75
CA GLY A 252 -0.11 6.13 17.01
C GLY A 252 -1.19 6.40 18.06
N GLY A 253 -2.35 5.74 17.98
CA GLY A 253 -3.50 5.96 18.86
C GLY A 253 -4.37 7.16 18.46
N TRP A 254 -4.13 7.77 17.31
CA TRP A 254 -4.92 8.91 16.81
C TRP A 254 -6.39 8.54 16.61
N TYR A 255 -6.66 7.31 16.24
CA TYR A 255 -7.99 6.77 16.07
C TYR A 255 -8.06 5.35 16.67
N ILE A 256 -8.92 5.19 17.67
CA ILE A 256 -9.14 3.94 18.42
C ILE A 256 -10.63 3.62 18.51
#